data_5e93410c9990e387e78c64099b082a8b
#
_entry.id   5e93410c9990e387e78c64099b082a8b
#
_cell.length_a   1.000
_cell.length_b   1.000
_cell.length_c   1.000
_cell.angle_alpha   90.00
_cell.angle_beta   90.00
_cell.angle_gamma   90.00
#
_symmetry.space_group_name_H-M   'P 1'
#
loop_
_entity.id
_entity.type
_entity.pdbx_description
1 polymer ?
#
loop_
_entity_poly.entity_id
_entity_poly.type
_entity_poly.pdbx_seq_one_letter_code
_entity_poly.pdbx_strand_id
1 'polypeptide(L)'
;MPVPNVLRVVLVRHADAGVPSPGRPDGDRALVPAGEAAARRLAQFAILDRATGFYAGLERRMVASIQPAASDRGRQVVVMPALSEGAAGTWLPGDAFRETACRYFTEPGSAAAPGWEPAADVARRFGAQVDALRAANPPDRNGDRVIPGVVVVATGGRAAVAFLAERLQWPGGDAFATWSRLRLPDVAVLDLPIDGAPELVIPFGTLPV
;
A
#
# COMPACT_ATOMS: atom_id res chain seq x y z
N MET A 1 8.39 -21.68 22.24
CA MET A 1 9.07 -21.04 21.11
C MET A 1 8.93 -19.54 21.28
N PRO A 2 10.00 -18.75 21.13
CA PRO A 2 9.85 -17.29 21.18
C PRO A 2 8.89 -16.86 20.07
N VAL A 3 7.88 -16.06 20.42
CA VAL A 3 6.98 -15.46 19.44
C VAL A 3 7.82 -14.50 18.58
N PRO A 4 7.83 -14.65 17.26
CA PRO A 4 8.69 -13.84 16.41
C PRO A 4 8.37 -12.36 16.58
N ASN A 5 9.43 -11.57 16.67
CA ASN A 5 9.37 -10.12 16.66
C ASN A 5 8.93 -9.68 15.23
N VAL A 6 7.66 -9.37 15.08
CA VAL A 6 7.01 -9.14 13.78
C VAL A 6 6.42 -7.75 13.72
N LEU A 7 6.67 -7.02 12.65
CA LEU A 7 5.82 -5.89 12.25
C LEU A 7 4.72 -6.41 11.32
N ARG A 8 3.46 -6.13 11.66
CA ARG A 8 2.32 -6.32 10.77
C ARG A 8 2.04 -5.04 9.99
N VAL A 9 2.10 -5.12 8.68
CA VAL A 9 1.79 -4.01 7.78
C VAL A 9 0.42 -4.26 7.15
N VAL A 10 -0.54 -3.38 7.42
CA VAL A 10 -1.83 -3.35 6.74
C VAL A 10 -1.68 -2.40 5.55
N LEU A 11 -1.50 -2.98 4.36
CA LEU A 11 -1.42 -2.24 3.11
C LEU A 11 -2.83 -1.89 2.63
N VAL A 12 -3.07 -0.62 2.35
CA VAL A 12 -4.35 -0.12 1.84
C VAL A 12 -4.12 0.50 0.47
N ARG A 13 -4.68 -0.09 -0.58
CA ARG A 13 -4.89 0.64 -1.83
C ARG A 13 -5.95 1.71 -1.60
N HIS A 14 -5.66 2.95 -2.02
CA HIS A 14 -6.59 4.07 -1.86
C HIS A 14 -8.00 3.77 -2.38
N ALA A 15 -9.00 4.42 -1.80
CA ALA A 15 -10.39 4.37 -2.26
C ALA A 15 -10.60 5.13 -3.59
N ASP A 16 -11.78 5.00 -4.16
CA ASP A 16 -12.07 5.57 -5.47
C ASP A 16 -11.95 7.10 -5.47
N ALA A 17 -11.14 7.61 -6.39
CA ALA A 17 -10.90 9.03 -6.64
C ALA A 17 -11.33 9.44 -8.07
N GLY A 18 -12.20 8.66 -8.69
CA GLY A 18 -12.64 8.89 -10.06
C GLY A 18 -11.56 8.63 -11.10
N VAL A 19 -11.89 8.94 -12.33
CA VAL A 19 -10.99 8.75 -13.48
C VAL A 19 -9.97 9.90 -13.53
N PRO A 20 -8.68 9.61 -13.76
CA PRO A 20 -7.70 10.64 -14.06
C PRO A 20 -8.11 11.42 -15.31
N SER A 21 -7.85 12.71 -15.34
CA SER A 21 -8.14 13.55 -16.51
C SER A 21 -6.86 14.24 -17.00
N PRO A 22 -6.71 14.42 -18.33
CA PRO A 22 -5.58 15.17 -18.88
C PRO A 22 -5.49 16.57 -18.26
N GLY A 23 -4.26 17.03 -18.02
CA GLY A 23 -3.99 18.40 -17.54
C GLY A 23 -4.24 18.64 -16.06
N ARG A 24 -4.70 17.64 -15.30
CA ARG A 24 -4.81 17.73 -13.84
C ARG A 24 -3.77 16.83 -13.17
N PRO A 25 -2.99 17.34 -12.20
CA PRO A 25 -2.06 16.51 -11.44
C PRO A 25 -2.78 15.32 -10.78
N ASP A 26 -2.29 14.10 -11.00
CA ASP A 26 -2.91 12.88 -10.46
C ASP A 26 -2.91 12.87 -8.93
N GLY A 27 -1.90 13.46 -8.32
CA GLY A 27 -1.77 13.55 -6.86
C GLY A 27 -2.87 14.35 -6.16
N ASP A 28 -3.50 15.31 -6.87
CA ASP A 28 -4.50 16.23 -6.30
C ASP A 28 -5.93 15.66 -6.33
N ARG A 29 -6.12 14.46 -6.89
CA ARG A 29 -7.46 13.87 -6.95
C ARG A 29 -8.00 13.57 -5.55
N ALA A 30 -9.18 14.15 -5.25
CA ALA A 30 -9.94 13.82 -4.06
C ALA A 30 -10.72 12.50 -4.26
N LEU A 31 -11.15 11.88 -3.18
CA LEU A 31 -12.10 10.78 -3.25
C LEU A 31 -13.44 11.27 -3.82
N VAL A 32 -14.08 10.41 -4.60
CA VAL A 32 -15.50 10.61 -4.96
C VAL A 32 -16.41 10.19 -3.78
N PRO A 33 -17.70 10.57 -3.75
CA PRO A 33 -18.59 10.23 -2.63
C PRO A 33 -18.64 8.72 -2.31
N ALA A 34 -18.60 7.85 -3.32
CA ALA A 34 -18.50 6.40 -3.12
C ALA A 34 -17.19 5.98 -2.46
N GLY A 35 -16.08 6.61 -2.85
CA GLY A 35 -14.75 6.39 -2.25
C GLY A 35 -14.71 6.85 -0.79
N GLU A 36 -15.31 7.99 -0.45
CA GLU A 36 -15.41 8.47 0.93
C GLU A 36 -16.25 7.50 1.80
N ALA A 37 -17.36 6.99 1.25
CA ALA A 37 -18.17 6.00 1.95
C ALA A 37 -17.38 4.70 2.18
N ALA A 38 -16.59 4.26 1.20
CA ALA A 38 -15.74 3.09 1.34
C ALA A 38 -14.62 3.31 2.37
N ALA A 39 -14.00 4.50 2.42
CA ALA A 39 -13.01 4.85 3.45
C ALA A 39 -13.60 4.81 4.86
N ARG A 40 -14.85 5.25 5.04
CA ARG A 40 -15.59 5.14 6.33
C ARG A 40 -15.88 3.68 6.69
N ARG A 41 -16.24 2.81 5.73
CA ARG A 41 -16.41 1.38 5.99
C ARG A 41 -15.08 0.72 6.38
N LEU A 42 -14.00 1.05 5.68
CA LEU A 42 -12.65 0.57 6.02
C LEU A 42 -12.28 0.90 7.47
N ALA A 43 -12.66 2.07 7.98
CA ALA A 43 -12.39 2.48 9.36
C ALA A 43 -12.97 1.52 10.42
N GLN A 44 -14.01 0.75 10.08
CA GLN A 44 -14.65 -0.23 10.96
C GLN A 44 -13.96 -1.60 11.01
N PHE A 45 -12.87 -1.79 10.26
CA PHE A 45 -12.18 -3.08 10.25
C PHE A 45 -11.40 -3.30 11.55
N ALA A 46 -11.74 -4.38 12.25
CA ALA A 46 -11.13 -4.75 13.53
C ALA A 46 -9.60 -4.92 13.46
N ILE A 47 -9.05 -5.27 12.28
CA ILE A 47 -7.60 -5.36 12.09
C ILE A 47 -6.88 -4.03 12.33
N LEU A 48 -7.59 -2.90 12.20
CA LEU A 48 -7.05 -1.55 12.43
C LEU A 48 -7.06 -1.13 13.90
N ASP A 49 -7.76 -1.86 14.79
CA ASP A 49 -7.91 -1.47 16.21
C ASP A 49 -6.58 -1.50 16.97
N ARG A 50 -5.63 -2.28 16.46
CA ARG A 50 -4.30 -2.42 17.04
C ARG A 50 -3.24 -1.55 16.36
N ALA A 51 -3.64 -0.73 15.38
CA ALA A 51 -2.68 0.09 14.65
C ALA A 51 -2.03 1.14 15.55
N THR A 52 -0.71 1.12 15.60
CA THR A 52 0.12 2.08 16.33
C THR A 52 0.43 3.33 15.51
N GLY A 53 0.36 3.23 14.17
CA GLY A 53 0.62 4.34 13.26
C GLY A 53 -0.14 4.21 11.94
N PHE A 54 -0.47 5.36 11.35
CA PHE A 54 -1.12 5.49 10.06
C PHE A 54 -0.23 6.34 9.14
N TYR A 55 0.14 5.78 7.99
CA TYR A 55 1.08 6.38 7.05
C TYR A 55 0.50 6.38 5.65
N ALA A 56 0.80 7.40 4.86
CA ALA A 56 0.31 7.50 3.50
C ALA A 56 1.35 8.12 2.56
N GLY A 57 1.26 7.81 1.26
CA GLY A 57 1.95 8.58 0.23
C GLY A 57 1.43 10.03 0.16
N LEU A 58 2.07 10.83 -0.71
CA LEU A 58 1.77 12.28 -0.88
C LEU A 58 0.37 12.54 -1.48
N GLU A 59 -0.18 11.58 -2.22
CA GLU A 59 -1.41 11.76 -2.98
C GLU A 59 -2.62 11.92 -2.05
N ARG A 60 -3.39 12.96 -2.28
CA ARG A 60 -4.55 13.34 -1.46
C ARG A 60 -5.51 12.17 -1.21
N ARG A 61 -5.75 11.34 -2.24
CA ARG A 61 -6.62 10.15 -2.14
C ARG A 61 -6.12 9.10 -1.16
N MET A 62 -4.79 8.96 -1.00
CA MET A 62 -4.20 7.99 -0.07
C MET A 62 -4.44 8.42 1.38
N VAL A 63 -4.16 9.67 1.70
CA VAL A 63 -4.44 10.25 3.02
C VAL A 63 -5.93 10.13 3.34
N ALA A 64 -6.79 10.57 2.43
CA ALA A 64 -8.25 10.56 2.63
C ALA A 64 -8.82 9.16 2.84
N SER A 65 -8.19 8.11 2.29
CA SER A 65 -8.65 6.73 2.41
C SER A 65 -8.50 6.15 3.82
N ILE A 66 -7.50 6.58 4.58
CA ILE A 66 -7.25 6.07 5.94
C ILE A 66 -7.49 7.12 7.03
N GLN A 67 -7.77 8.37 6.67
CA GLN A 67 -8.03 9.44 7.62
C GLN A 67 -9.19 9.13 8.58
N PRO A 68 -10.34 8.57 8.14
CA PRO A 68 -11.40 8.18 9.08
C PRO A 68 -10.91 7.17 10.12
N ALA A 69 -10.19 6.12 9.67
CA ALA A 69 -9.67 5.09 10.56
C ALA A 69 -8.66 5.64 11.59
N ALA A 70 -7.79 6.55 11.17
CA ALA A 70 -6.85 7.22 12.06
C ALA A 70 -7.58 8.11 13.09
N SER A 71 -8.53 8.92 12.62
CA SER A 71 -9.31 9.84 13.47
C SER A 71 -10.14 9.11 14.54
N ASP A 72 -10.82 8.03 14.17
CA ASP A 72 -11.60 7.19 15.10
C ASP A 72 -10.75 6.61 16.24
N ARG A 73 -9.42 6.52 16.02
CA ARG A 73 -8.45 6.00 17.00
C ARG A 73 -7.58 7.08 17.64
N GLY A 74 -7.95 8.36 17.47
CA GLY A 74 -7.21 9.49 18.03
C GLY A 74 -5.79 9.63 17.46
N ARG A 75 -5.57 9.16 16.22
CA ARG A 75 -4.27 9.18 15.52
C ARG A 75 -4.30 10.17 14.35
N GLN A 76 -3.13 10.58 13.92
CA GLN A 76 -2.94 11.37 12.70
C GLN A 76 -2.32 10.50 11.61
N VAL A 77 -2.62 10.84 10.36
CA VAL A 77 -1.94 10.24 9.21
C VAL A 77 -0.63 10.99 8.97
N VAL A 78 0.48 10.25 8.99
CA VAL A 78 1.81 10.78 8.68
C VAL A 78 2.07 10.57 7.19
N VAL A 79 2.33 11.67 6.48
CA VAL A 79 2.63 11.62 5.04
C VAL A 79 4.10 11.34 4.81
N MET A 80 4.40 10.33 4.00
CA MET A 80 5.75 9.88 3.67
C MET A 80 5.93 9.75 2.15
N PRO A 81 6.75 10.61 1.52
CA PRO A 81 6.95 10.58 0.06
C PRO A 81 7.36 9.22 -0.49
N ALA A 82 8.16 8.46 0.27
CA ALA A 82 8.61 7.12 -0.13
C ALA A 82 7.46 6.08 -0.26
N LEU A 83 6.27 6.36 0.27
CA LEU A 83 5.08 5.50 0.17
C LEU A 83 4.15 5.90 -1.00
N SER A 84 4.50 6.92 -1.77
CA SER A 84 3.72 7.38 -2.92
C SER A 84 3.70 6.35 -4.06
N GLU A 85 2.68 6.46 -4.91
CA GLU A 85 2.63 5.75 -6.19
C GLU A 85 3.88 6.09 -7.02
N GLY A 86 4.35 5.16 -7.83
CA GLY A 86 5.45 5.46 -8.75
C GLY A 86 5.08 6.58 -9.73
N ALA A 87 6.03 7.47 -10.00
CA ALA A 87 5.82 8.51 -10.99
C ALA A 87 5.32 7.93 -12.32
N ALA A 88 4.36 8.61 -12.94
CA ALA A 88 3.83 8.30 -14.26
C ALA A 88 3.77 9.60 -15.04
N GLY A 89 4.73 9.81 -15.96
CA GLY A 89 4.93 11.09 -16.63
C GLY A 89 3.76 11.51 -17.51
N THR A 90 3.19 10.58 -18.29
CA THR A 90 2.12 10.89 -19.25
C THR A 90 0.88 10.07 -18.91
N TRP A 91 -0.28 10.73 -18.96
CA TRP A 91 -1.55 10.03 -18.89
C TRP A 91 -1.68 9.10 -20.10
N LEU A 92 -2.09 7.86 -19.86
CA LEU A 92 -2.33 6.83 -20.87
C LEU A 92 -3.80 6.39 -20.82
N PRO A 93 -4.47 6.22 -21.95
CA PRO A 93 -5.82 5.68 -21.99
C PRO A 93 -5.85 4.18 -21.67
N GLY A 94 -6.99 3.68 -21.23
CA GLY A 94 -7.34 2.34 -20.80
C GLY A 94 -6.38 1.20 -21.17
N ASP A 95 -6.44 0.72 -22.44
CA ASP A 95 -5.63 -0.42 -22.88
C ASP A 95 -4.13 -0.12 -22.87
N ALA A 96 -3.70 1.06 -23.34
CA ALA A 96 -2.31 1.48 -23.33
C ALA A 96 -1.77 1.57 -21.89
N PHE A 97 -2.59 2.02 -20.92
CA PHE A 97 -2.22 2.01 -19.51
C PHE A 97 -2.05 0.58 -18.99
N ARG A 98 -2.96 -0.33 -19.36
CA ARG A 98 -2.89 -1.73 -18.94
C ARG A 98 -1.66 -2.45 -19.50
N GLU A 99 -1.35 -2.25 -20.78
CA GLU A 99 -0.13 -2.79 -21.41
C GLU A 99 1.14 -2.26 -20.76
N THR A 100 1.16 -0.95 -20.48
CA THR A 100 2.28 -0.32 -19.78
C THR A 100 2.42 -0.86 -18.36
N ALA A 101 1.32 -1.07 -17.65
CA ALA A 101 1.34 -1.70 -16.32
C ALA A 101 1.82 -3.16 -16.39
N CYS A 102 1.50 -3.91 -17.44
CA CYS A 102 2.06 -5.24 -17.65
C CYS A 102 3.59 -5.18 -17.73
N ARG A 103 4.15 -4.33 -18.61
CA ARG A 103 5.61 -4.14 -18.71
C ARG A 103 6.23 -3.65 -17.40
N TYR A 104 5.55 -2.76 -16.68
CA TYR A 104 6.01 -2.27 -15.38
C TYR A 104 6.33 -3.40 -14.40
N PHE A 105 5.51 -4.45 -14.37
CA PHE A 105 5.74 -5.59 -13.49
C PHE A 105 6.64 -6.68 -14.08
N THR A 106 6.60 -6.89 -15.41
CA THR A 106 7.41 -7.93 -16.07
C THR A 106 8.84 -7.51 -16.35
N GLU A 107 9.10 -6.21 -16.43
CA GLU A 107 10.42 -5.60 -16.66
C GLU A 107 10.75 -4.58 -15.56
N PRO A 108 10.79 -5.00 -14.27
CA PRO A 108 10.79 -4.07 -13.13
C PRO A 108 12.01 -3.15 -13.05
N GLY A 109 13.11 -3.51 -13.70
CA GLY A 109 14.35 -2.71 -13.73
C GLY A 109 14.33 -1.55 -14.74
N SER A 110 13.29 -1.45 -15.58
CA SER A 110 13.18 -0.46 -16.65
C SER A 110 11.96 0.42 -16.50
N ALA A 111 12.04 1.66 -16.99
CA ALA A 111 10.87 2.52 -17.08
C ALA A 111 9.90 1.97 -18.14
N ALA A 112 8.70 1.60 -17.74
CA ALA A 112 7.68 1.02 -18.64
C ALA A 112 7.16 2.00 -19.70
N ALA A 113 7.27 3.30 -19.44
CA ALA A 113 6.97 4.40 -20.37
C ALA A 113 7.78 5.65 -19.98
N PRO A 114 7.92 6.65 -20.85
CA PRO A 114 8.60 7.89 -20.54
C PRO A 114 8.03 8.55 -19.27
N GLY A 115 8.91 8.88 -18.33
CA GLY A 115 8.55 9.49 -17.04
C GLY A 115 7.95 8.54 -16.01
N TRP A 116 7.86 7.24 -16.30
CA TRP A 116 7.51 6.26 -15.28
C TRP A 116 8.74 5.87 -14.46
N GLU A 117 8.59 5.87 -13.14
CA GLU A 117 9.59 5.32 -12.23
C GLU A 117 9.61 3.78 -12.38
N PRO A 118 10.78 3.13 -12.52
CA PRO A 118 10.88 1.68 -12.58
C PRO A 118 10.26 1.00 -11.34
N ALA A 119 9.59 -0.13 -11.52
CA ALA A 119 8.96 -0.86 -10.41
C ALA A 119 9.96 -1.26 -9.31
N ALA A 120 11.19 -1.63 -9.69
CA ALA A 120 12.25 -1.97 -8.75
C ALA A 120 12.68 -0.77 -7.89
N ASP A 121 12.69 0.45 -8.44
CA ASP A 121 13.03 1.66 -7.68
C ASP A 121 11.91 2.01 -6.69
N VAL A 122 10.64 1.90 -7.13
CA VAL A 122 9.48 2.05 -6.27
C VAL A 122 9.51 1.03 -5.14
N ALA A 123 9.73 -0.24 -5.43
CA ALA A 123 9.79 -1.31 -4.43
C ALA A 123 10.93 -1.06 -3.42
N ARG A 124 12.09 -0.64 -3.88
CA ARG A 124 13.26 -0.34 -3.03
C ARG A 124 12.99 0.80 -2.06
N ARG A 125 12.50 1.98 -2.55
CA ARG A 125 12.23 3.12 -1.65
C ARG A 125 11.09 2.84 -0.68
N PHE A 126 10.05 2.15 -1.15
CA PHE A 126 8.92 1.73 -0.32
C PHE A 126 9.39 0.75 0.75
N GLY A 127 10.15 -0.27 0.36
CA GLY A 127 10.72 -1.27 1.26
C GLY A 127 11.61 -0.65 2.33
N ALA A 128 12.52 0.26 1.96
CA ALA A 128 13.36 0.98 2.92
C ALA A 128 12.53 1.79 3.93
N GLN A 129 11.42 2.41 3.48
CA GLN A 129 10.53 3.13 4.39
C GLN A 129 9.79 2.19 5.34
N VAL A 130 9.32 1.04 4.87
CA VAL A 130 8.67 0.02 5.71
C VAL A 130 9.68 -0.57 6.74
N ASP A 131 10.92 -0.78 6.35
CA ASP A 131 11.97 -1.23 7.26
C ASP A 131 12.28 -0.18 8.35
N ALA A 132 12.26 1.11 8.00
CA ALA A 132 12.37 2.19 8.97
C ALA A 132 11.16 2.21 9.94
N LEU A 133 9.94 1.99 9.43
CA LEU A 133 8.74 1.86 10.26
C LEU A 133 8.84 0.65 11.19
N ARG A 134 9.41 -0.47 10.74
CA ARG A 134 9.64 -1.65 11.58
C ARG A 134 10.57 -1.32 12.75
N ALA A 135 11.65 -0.59 12.50
CA ALA A 135 12.55 -0.15 13.57
C ALA A 135 11.90 0.81 14.57
N ALA A 136 10.98 1.67 14.08
CA ALA A 136 10.27 2.66 14.91
C ALA A 136 9.05 2.10 15.66
N ASN A 137 8.54 0.91 15.29
CA ASN A 137 7.37 0.28 15.89
C ASN A 137 7.74 -1.13 16.39
N PRO A 138 8.62 -1.24 17.41
CA PRO A 138 8.98 -2.53 17.97
C PRO A 138 7.72 -3.20 18.54
N PRO A 139 7.67 -4.53 18.57
CA PRO A 139 6.56 -5.24 19.19
C PRO A 139 6.51 -4.92 20.69
N ASP A 140 5.31 -4.85 21.21
CA ASP A 140 5.09 -4.71 22.64
C ASP A 140 5.22 -6.08 23.34
N ARG A 141 5.62 -6.06 24.61
CA ARG A 141 5.74 -7.26 25.45
C ARG A 141 4.78 -7.15 26.62
N ASN A 142 3.85 -8.09 26.69
CA ASN A 142 2.95 -8.23 27.82
C ASN A 142 3.22 -9.61 28.48
N GLY A 143 4.11 -9.63 29.47
CA GLY A 143 4.62 -10.86 30.06
C GLY A 143 5.36 -11.70 29.01
N ASP A 144 5.00 -12.97 28.88
CA ASP A 144 5.58 -13.90 27.90
C ASP A 144 4.99 -13.75 26.47
N ARG A 145 4.00 -12.87 26.30
CA ARG A 145 3.33 -12.66 25.01
C ARG A 145 3.93 -11.46 24.28
N VAL A 146 4.45 -11.70 23.08
CA VAL A 146 4.86 -10.65 22.15
C VAL A 146 3.64 -10.24 21.33
N ILE A 147 3.36 -8.94 21.30
CA ILE A 147 2.27 -8.35 20.51
C ILE A 147 2.93 -7.67 19.32
N PRO A 148 2.62 -8.09 18.06
CA PRO A 148 3.17 -7.44 16.88
C PRO A 148 2.87 -5.94 16.87
N GLY A 149 3.84 -5.13 16.48
CA GLY A 149 3.57 -3.75 16.06
C GLY A 149 2.66 -3.80 14.82
N VAL A 150 1.64 -2.96 14.77
CA VAL A 150 0.72 -2.89 13.62
C VAL A 150 0.78 -1.49 13.04
N VAL A 151 1.09 -1.38 11.75
CA VAL A 151 1.05 -0.10 11.03
C VAL A 151 0.13 -0.18 9.82
N VAL A 152 -0.55 0.91 9.52
CA VAL A 152 -1.41 1.05 8.34
C VAL A 152 -0.69 1.91 7.31
N VAL A 153 -0.57 1.43 6.09
CA VAL A 153 0.10 2.13 4.99
C VAL A 153 -0.84 2.26 3.80
N ALA A 154 -1.28 3.48 3.51
CA ALA A 154 -2.07 3.78 2.33
C ALA A 154 -1.18 4.21 1.16
N THR A 155 -1.40 3.60 0.00
CA THR A 155 -0.60 3.84 -1.21
C THR A 155 -1.43 3.57 -2.48
N GLY A 156 -0.79 3.65 -3.64
CA GLY A 156 -1.38 3.26 -4.92
C GLY A 156 -1.18 1.78 -5.24
N GLY A 157 -1.96 1.30 -6.20
CA GLY A 157 -1.95 -0.14 -6.52
C GLY A 157 -0.64 -0.64 -7.09
N ARG A 158 0.05 0.17 -7.92
CA ARG A 158 1.34 -0.22 -8.50
C ARG A 158 2.43 -0.30 -7.44
N ALA A 159 2.50 0.70 -6.55
CA ALA A 159 3.50 0.73 -5.49
C ALA A 159 3.29 -0.41 -4.49
N ALA A 160 2.05 -0.65 -4.07
CA ALA A 160 1.72 -1.76 -3.16
C ALA A 160 2.15 -3.12 -3.73
N VAL A 161 1.80 -3.38 -4.99
CA VAL A 161 2.10 -4.66 -5.63
C VAL A 161 3.58 -4.80 -5.97
N ALA A 162 4.28 -3.72 -6.40
CA ALA A 162 5.71 -3.75 -6.62
C ALA A 162 6.47 -4.09 -5.33
N PHE A 163 6.08 -3.49 -4.21
CA PHE A 163 6.64 -3.80 -2.89
C PHE A 163 6.39 -5.25 -2.48
N LEU A 164 5.16 -5.76 -2.63
CA LEU A 164 4.84 -7.15 -2.30
C LEU A 164 5.61 -8.14 -3.21
N ALA A 165 5.68 -7.85 -4.51
CA ALA A 165 6.38 -8.70 -5.47
C ALA A 165 7.86 -8.82 -5.15
N GLU A 166 8.51 -7.71 -4.77
CA GLU A 166 9.91 -7.71 -4.33
C GLU A 166 10.08 -8.50 -3.02
N ARG A 167 9.26 -8.25 -2.00
CA ARG A 167 9.36 -8.90 -0.70
C ARG A 167 9.06 -10.40 -0.73
N LEU A 168 8.13 -10.81 -1.58
CA LEU A 168 7.65 -12.19 -1.69
C LEU A 168 8.26 -12.92 -2.90
N GLN A 169 9.16 -12.25 -3.64
CA GLN A 169 9.84 -12.77 -4.83
C GLN A 169 8.85 -13.31 -5.88
N TRP A 170 7.76 -12.57 -6.12
CA TRP A 170 6.76 -12.95 -7.12
C TRP A 170 7.29 -12.79 -8.54
N PRO A 171 6.99 -13.72 -9.46
CA PRO A 171 7.15 -13.49 -10.89
C PRO A 171 6.35 -12.27 -11.34
N GLY A 172 6.87 -11.52 -12.33
CA GLY A 172 6.22 -10.30 -12.83
C GLY A 172 4.80 -10.53 -13.34
N GLY A 173 4.53 -11.71 -13.92
CA GLY A 173 3.19 -12.10 -14.35
C GLY A 173 2.18 -12.21 -13.20
N ASP A 174 2.60 -12.74 -12.04
CA ASP A 174 1.77 -12.86 -10.84
C ASP A 174 1.52 -11.48 -10.22
N ALA A 175 2.54 -10.62 -10.22
CA ALA A 175 2.41 -9.23 -9.78
C ALA A 175 1.39 -8.47 -10.65
N PHE A 176 1.49 -8.57 -11.98
CA PHE A 176 0.51 -7.97 -12.89
C PHE A 176 -0.89 -8.53 -12.72
N ALA A 177 -1.03 -9.86 -12.56
CA ALA A 177 -2.31 -10.51 -12.31
C ALA A 177 -2.95 -10.04 -11.01
N THR A 178 -2.16 -9.86 -9.95
CA THR A 178 -2.61 -9.31 -8.66
C THR A 178 -3.09 -7.87 -8.85
N TRP A 179 -2.25 -7.01 -9.43
CA TRP A 179 -2.57 -5.61 -9.66
C TRP A 179 -3.86 -5.43 -10.48
N SER A 180 -4.06 -6.24 -11.52
CA SER A 180 -5.21 -6.12 -12.43
C SER A 180 -6.56 -6.46 -11.77
N ARG A 181 -6.55 -7.12 -10.62
CA ARG A 181 -7.75 -7.51 -9.84
C ARG A 181 -8.00 -6.65 -8.61
N LEU A 182 -7.11 -5.69 -8.32
CA LEU A 182 -7.25 -4.81 -7.16
C LEU A 182 -8.54 -3.98 -7.22
N ARG A 183 -9.24 -3.90 -6.10
CA ARG A 183 -10.43 -3.05 -5.90
C ARG A 183 -10.06 -1.66 -5.37
N LEU A 184 -11.05 -0.78 -5.19
CA LEU A 184 -10.92 0.58 -4.66
C LEU A 184 -11.93 0.83 -3.54
N PRO A 185 -11.51 0.79 -2.26
CA PRO A 185 -10.18 0.40 -1.76
C PRO A 185 -9.95 -1.11 -1.80
N ASP A 186 -8.72 -1.52 -1.53
CA ASP A 186 -8.39 -2.92 -1.28
C ASP A 186 -7.36 -3.02 -0.14
N VAL A 187 -7.33 -4.15 0.56
CA VAL A 187 -6.48 -4.35 1.73
C VAL A 187 -5.73 -5.65 1.64
N ALA A 188 -4.42 -5.60 1.91
CA ALA A 188 -3.61 -6.77 2.17
C ALA A 188 -2.90 -6.65 3.53
N VAL A 189 -2.55 -7.78 4.14
CA VAL A 189 -1.83 -7.82 5.41
C VAL A 189 -0.57 -8.64 5.24
N LEU A 190 0.56 -8.02 5.52
CA LEU A 190 1.89 -8.62 5.44
C LEU A 190 2.52 -8.63 6.82
N ASP A 191 3.00 -9.78 7.26
CA ASP A 191 3.84 -9.93 8.44
C ASP A 191 5.31 -9.91 8.03
N LEU A 192 6.08 -9.04 8.68
CA LEU A 192 7.51 -8.86 8.47
C LEU A 192 8.26 -9.24 9.75
N PRO A 193 8.69 -10.50 9.90
CA PRO A 193 9.52 -10.90 11.03
C PRO A 193 10.91 -10.25 10.94
N ILE A 194 11.57 -10.04 12.10
CA ILE A 194 12.97 -9.61 12.13
C ILE A 194 13.86 -10.72 11.56
N ASP A 195 13.60 -11.94 11.98
CA ASP A 195 14.31 -13.13 11.52
C ASP A 195 13.31 -14.06 10.82
N GLY A 196 13.44 -14.19 9.52
CA GLY A 196 12.56 -15.06 8.74
C GLY A 196 12.04 -14.42 7.46
N ALA A 197 11.28 -15.22 6.71
CA ALA A 197 10.67 -14.75 5.46
C ALA A 197 9.39 -13.94 5.73
N PRO A 198 9.11 -12.91 4.92
CA PRO A 198 7.84 -12.21 4.92
C PRO A 198 6.67 -13.17 4.66
N GLU A 199 5.51 -12.93 5.29
CA GLU A 199 4.31 -13.75 5.10
C GLU A 199 3.11 -12.87 4.73
N LEU A 200 2.48 -13.16 3.60
CA LEU A 200 1.23 -12.52 3.20
C LEU A 200 0.06 -13.20 3.91
N VAL A 201 -0.35 -12.65 5.04
CA VAL A 201 -1.39 -13.20 5.92
C VAL A 201 -2.78 -13.05 5.31
N ILE A 202 -3.04 -11.90 4.66
CA ILE A 202 -4.30 -11.62 3.97
C ILE A 202 -3.96 -11.03 2.60
N PRO A 203 -4.23 -11.74 1.50
CA PRO A 203 -4.06 -11.19 0.15
C PRO A 203 -5.08 -10.10 -0.17
N PHE A 204 -4.72 -9.22 -1.09
CA PHE A 204 -5.69 -8.32 -1.73
C PHE A 204 -6.89 -9.10 -2.29
N GLY A 205 -8.05 -8.48 -2.31
CA GLY A 205 -9.28 -9.08 -2.80
C GLY A 205 -10.03 -9.96 -1.79
N THR A 206 -9.44 -10.23 -0.63
CA THR A 206 -10.03 -11.12 0.40
C THR A 206 -11.04 -10.41 1.29
N LEU A 207 -10.73 -9.18 1.74
CA LEU A 207 -11.61 -8.46 2.66
C LEU A 207 -12.73 -7.73 1.91
N PRO A 208 -13.98 -7.77 2.40
CA PRO A 208 -15.11 -7.05 1.81
C PRO A 208 -15.06 -5.57 2.21
N VAL A 209 -14.44 -4.74 1.38
CA VAL A 209 -14.27 -3.29 1.64
C VAL A 209 -15.37 -2.47 0.97
#